data_609483ce1a37f6b9660b39982ba14296
#
_entry.id   609483ce1a37f6b9660b39982ba14296
#
_cell.length_a   1.000
_cell.length_b   1.000
_cell.length_c   1.000
_cell.angle_alpha   90.00
_cell.angle_beta   90.00
_cell.angle_gamma   90.00
#
_symmetry.space_group_name_H-M   'P 1'
#
loop_
_entity.id
_entity.type
_entity.pdbx_description
1 polymer ?
#
loop_
_entity_poly.entity_id
_entity_poly.type
_entity_poly.pdbx_seq_one_letter_code
_entity_poly.pdbx_strand_id
1 'polypeptide(L)'
;MSRTRQYRIWKGIKRRCLNKNEPSYKNYGGRGIRLCDRWNSFESFWEDMRNGYADDLMIDRVNNDGDYCKENCRWVDSRTQNSNKRNNVFYVVEGKKMILWEISEKYGIPYKRLRARIELLGKTVGDAVSMGKNTPRYYYLDKKRKKFVVEVTKFGKKIYGGMFNREIDARKSVKEIIDKFLLGSKQKDSVNNSN
;
A
#
# COMPACT_ATOMS: atom_id res chain seq x y z
N MET A 1 5.43 -27.31 26.91
CA MET A 1 5.93 -25.94 26.74
C MET A 1 4.85 -25.04 26.18
N SER A 2 4.68 -23.90 26.78
CA SER A 2 3.55 -22.99 26.54
C SER A 2 3.48 -22.49 25.10
N ARG A 3 2.27 -22.54 24.51
CA ARG A 3 1.96 -21.99 23.18
C ARG A 3 1.75 -20.46 23.23
N THR A 4 2.61 -19.73 23.96
CA THR A 4 2.51 -18.28 24.09
C THR A 4 2.67 -17.59 22.74
N ARG A 5 2.16 -16.37 22.61
CA ARG A 5 2.32 -15.57 21.39
C ARG A 5 3.78 -15.32 21.06
N GLN A 6 4.60 -15.02 22.05
CA GLN A 6 6.04 -14.76 21.90
C GLN A 6 6.78 -15.98 21.33
N TYR A 7 6.46 -17.16 21.86
CA TYR A 7 7.04 -18.43 21.35
C TYR A 7 6.64 -18.71 19.90
N ARG A 8 5.40 -18.42 19.53
CA ARG A 8 4.92 -18.53 18.14
C ARG A 8 5.65 -17.56 17.20
N ILE A 9 5.89 -16.33 17.65
CA ILE A 9 6.65 -15.33 16.89
C ILE A 9 8.07 -15.84 16.64
N TRP A 10 8.79 -16.29 17.68
CA TRP A 10 10.13 -16.84 17.57
C TRP A 10 10.18 -18.06 16.64
N LYS A 11 9.29 -19.02 16.81
CA LYS A 11 9.17 -20.16 15.88
C LYS A 11 8.92 -19.73 14.44
N GLY A 12 8.09 -18.71 14.23
CA GLY A 12 7.83 -18.13 12.93
C GLY A 12 9.08 -17.54 12.29
N ILE A 13 9.94 -16.86 13.07
CA ILE A 13 11.22 -16.34 12.60
C ILE A 13 12.13 -17.49 12.16
N LYS A 14 12.33 -18.49 13.04
CA LYS A 14 13.16 -19.67 12.71
C LYS A 14 12.67 -20.37 11.43
N ARG A 15 11.37 -20.57 11.30
CA ARG A 15 10.78 -21.23 10.13
C ARG A 15 11.06 -20.46 8.84
N ARG A 16 10.89 -19.13 8.84
CA ARG A 16 11.18 -18.28 7.68
C ARG A 16 12.64 -18.24 7.27
N CYS A 17 13.55 -18.31 8.25
CA CYS A 17 14.99 -18.24 7.99
C CYS A 17 15.60 -19.60 7.64
N LEU A 18 15.09 -20.69 8.21
CA LEU A 18 15.77 -21.99 8.17
C LEU A 18 15.05 -23.08 7.38
N ASN A 19 13.71 -23.01 7.26
CA ASN A 19 12.94 -24.07 6.60
C ASN A 19 12.72 -23.76 5.12
N LYS A 20 13.42 -24.44 4.24
CA LYS A 20 13.31 -24.30 2.78
C LYS A 20 11.92 -24.61 2.23
N ASN A 21 11.11 -25.41 2.94
CA ASN A 21 9.74 -25.75 2.55
C ASN A 21 8.70 -24.68 2.99
N GLU A 22 9.11 -23.67 3.76
CA GLU A 22 8.24 -22.59 4.15
C GLU A 22 7.97 -21.67 2.95
N PRO A 23 6.70 -21.40 2.55
CA PRO A 23 6.39 -20.55 1.41
C PRO A 23 7.04 -19.16 1.44
N SER A 24 7.25 -18.62 2.65
CA SER A 24 7.90 -17.33 2.84
C SER A 24 9.44 -17.41 2.83
N TYR A 25 10.05 -18.62 2.85
CA TYR A 25 11.51 -18.80 2.89
C TYR A 25 12.23 -18.00 1.80
N LYS A 26 11.71 -17.99 0.58
CA LYS A 26 12.26 -17.23 -0.56
C LYS A 26 12.46 -15.73 -0.26
N ASN A 27 11.69 -15.18 0.68
CA ASN A 27 11.74 -13.76 1.06
C ASN A 27 12.65 -13.51 2.28
N TYR A 28 13.16 -14.55 2.94
CA TYR A 28 13.97 -14.48 4.16
C TYR A 28 15.24 -15.34 4.03
N GLY A 29 15.25 -16.57 4.47
CA GLY A 29 16.42 -17.46 4.39
C GLY A 29 16.93 -17.66 2.97
N GLY A 30 16.06 -17.72 1.97
CA GLY A 30 16.41 -17.78 0.54
C GLY A 30 17.09 -16.52 0.01
N ARG A 31 17.03 -15.41 0.75
CA ARG A 31 17.76 -14.16 0.47
C ARG A 31 19.03 -14.01 1.31
N GLY A 32 19.37 -15.00 2.12
CA GLY A 32 20.52 -14.95 3.02
C GLY A 32 20.23 -14.33 4.38
N ILE A 33 18.96 -13.98 4.70
CA ILE A 33 18.58 -13.47 6.01
C ILE A 33 18.63 -14.61 7.03
N ARG A 34 19.40 -14.41 8.08
CA ARG A 34 19.67 -15.40 9.13
C ARG A 34 19.01 -15.01 10.45
N LEU A 35 19.03 -15.94 11.34
CA LEU A 35 18.78 -15.75 12.76
C LEU A 35 20.13 -15.70 13.46
N CYS A 36 20.40 -14.75 14.33
CA CYS A 36 21.63 -14.71 15.10
C CYS A 36 21.74 -15.96 15.99
N ASP A 37 22.95 -16.41 16.26
CA ASP A 37 23.20 -17.66 17.00
C ASP A 37 22.57 -17.63 18.40
N ARG A 38 22.58 -16.49 19.05
CA ARG A 38 21.97 -16.30 20.37
C ARG A 38 20.47 -16.62 20.37
N TRP A 39 19.76 -16.37 19.27
CA TRP A 39 18.32 -16.64 19.17
C TRP A 39 17.97 -18.05 18.69
N ASN A 40 18.95 -18.96 18.68
CA ASN A 40 18.66 -20.37 18.51
C ASN A 40 17.84 -20.93 19.68
N SER A 41 17.93 -20.35 20.88
CA SER A 41 17.09 -20.60 22.06
C SER A 41 15.98 -19.56 22.19
N PHE A 42 14.80 -19.99 22.64
CA PHE A 42 13.68 -19.09 22.91
C PHE A 42 13.97 -18.19 24.10
N GLU A 43 14.65 -18.72 25.10
CA GLU A 43 14.99 -17.99 26.33
C GLU A 43 15.84 -16.77 26.00
N SER A 44 16.89 -16.95 25.20
CA SER A 44 17.77 -15.86 24.76
C SER A 44 17.07 -14.83 23.88
N PHE A 45 16.21 -15.30 22.94
CA PHE A 45 15.35 -14.41 22.17
C PHE A 45 14.45 -13.58 23.06
N TRP A 46 13.80 -14.20 24.05
CA TRP A 46 12.89 -13.52 24.95
C TRP A 46 13.60 -12.58 25.90
N GLU A 47 14.77 -12.94 26.40
CA GLU A 47 15.59 -12.03 27.21
C GLU A 47 15.92 -10.73 26.46
N ASP A 48 16.30 -10.84 25.19
CA ASP A 48 16.63 -9.67 24.36
C ASP A 48 15.40 -8.84 23.98
N MET A 49 14.25 -9.48 23.75
CA MET A 49 13.08 -8.85 23.14
C MET A 49 11.91 -8.59 24.09
N ARG A 50 11.99 -9.01 25.36
CA ARG A 50 10.86 -8.79 26.31
C ARG A 50 10.60 -7.32 26.60
N ASN A 51 11.63 -6.49 26.56
CA ASN A 51 11.48 -5.06 26.79
C ASN A 51 10.77 -4.41 25.61
N GLY A 52 9.70 -3.65 25.90
CA GLY A 52 8.87 -3.00 24.88
C GLY A 52 7.86 -3.92 24.19
N TYR A 53 7.77 -5.20 24.60
CA TYR A 53 6.74 -6.10 24.09
C TYR A 53 5.34 -5.71 24.59
N ALA A 54 4.36 -5.73 23.68
CA ALA A 54 2.93 -5.74 23.99
C ALA A 54 2.21 -6.69 23.01
N ASP A 55 1.02 -7.16 23.41
CA ASP A 55 0.32 -8.20 22.65
C ASP A 55 -0.21 -7.71 21.28
N ASP A 56 -0.38 -6.42 21.09
CA ASP A 56 -0.79 -5.78 19.83
C ASP A 56 0.40 -5.41 18.92
N LEU A 57 1.65 -5.48 19.44
CA LEU A 57 2.84 -5.15 18.67
C LEU A 57 3.35 -6.34 17.85
N MET A 58 4.05 -6.03 16.79
CA MET A 58 4.69 -6.98 15.88
C MET A 58 6.20 -6.81 15.90
N ILE A 59 6.93 -7.91 15.72
CA ILE A 59 8.38 -7.81 15.52
C ILE A 59 8.67 -7.31 14.11
N ASP A 60 9.51 -6.28 14.03
CA ASP A 60 9.94 -5.63 12.79
C ASP A 60 11.47 -5.56 12.75
N ARG A 61 12.05 -5.68 11.55
CA ARG A 61 13.47 -5.43 11.33
C ARG A 61 13.66 -4.03 10.82
N VAL A 62 14.49 -3.24 11.50
CA VAL A 62 14.84 -1.86 11.09
C VAL A 62 15.41 -1.87 9.67
N ASN A 63 16.40 -2.74 9.43
CA ASN A 63 16.91 -3.05 8.10
C ASN A 63 16.28 -4.34 7.58
N ASN A 64 15.45 -4.24 6.55
CA ASN A 64 14.76 -5.40 5.94
C ASN A 64 15.71 -6.40 5.25
N ASP A 65 16.93 -6.01 4.96
CA ASP A 65 17.95 -6.86 4.34
C ASP A 65 18.92 -7.45 5.38
N GLY A 66 18.84 -6.99 6.64
CA GLY A 66 19.64 -7.50 7.75
C GLY A 66 19.01 -8.71 8.44
N ASP A 67 19.80 -9.34 9.30
CA ASP A 67 19.46 -10.53 10.06
C ASP A 67 18.49 -10.25 11.21
N TYR A 68 17.90 -11.31 11.75
CA TYR A 68 17.13 -11.25 12.98
C TYR A 68 18.09 -11.31 14.17
N CYS A 69 18.34 -10.17 14.79
CA CYS A 69 19.13 -9.99 16.00
C CYS A 69 18.58 -8.80 16.81
N LYS A 70 19.05 -8.67 18.04
CA LYS A 70 18.61 -7.61 18.97
C LYS A 70 18.77 -6.21 18.39
N GLU A 71 19.88 -5.96 17.73
CA GLU A 71 20.28 -4.65 17.17
C GLU A 71 19.42 -4.25 15.97
N ASN A 72 18.87 -5.23 15.25
CA ASN A 72 18.09 -5.01 14.05
C ASN A 72 16.59 -5.23 14.25
N CYS A 73 16.15 -5.72 15.41
CA CYS A 73 14.75 -6.02 15.68
C CYS A 73 14.14 -5.08 16.73
N ARG A 74 12.89 -4.74 16.53
CA ARG A 74 12.10 -3.92 17.45
C ARG A 74 10.64 -4.34 17.47
N TRP A 75 9.91 -3.93 18.50
CA TRP A 75 8.47 -4.04 18.55
C TRP A 75 7.83 -2.79 17.95
N VAL A 76 6.89 -2.96 17.04
CA VAL A 76 6.20 -1.86 16.38
C VAL A 76 4.73 -2.20 16.21
N ASP A 77 3.90 -1.17 16.09
CA ASP A 77 2.52 -1.35 15.66
C ASP A 77 2.42 -1.81 14.20
N SER A 78 1.24 -2.26 13.80
CA SER A 78 0.99 -2.72 12.43
C SER A 78 1.19 -1.62 11.37
N ARG A 79 1.05 -0.35 11.75
CA ARG A 79 1.24 0.80 10.87
C ARG A 79 2.71 0.96 10.51
N THR A 80 3.57 1.01 11.53
CA THR A 80 5.02 1.11 11.37
C THR A 80 5.58 -0.09 10.59
N GLN A 81 5.12 -1.30 10.90
CA GLN A 81 5.54 -2.50 10.14
C GLN A 81 5.12 -2.43 8.67
N ASN A 82 3.91 -1.94 8.37
CA ASN A 82 3.46 -1.76 7.00
C ASN A 82 4.24 -0.68 6.25
N SER A 83 4.67 0.37 6.96
CA SER A 83 5.52 1.43 6.40
C SER A 83 6.94 0.95 6.07
N ASN A 84 7.44 -0.07 6.77
CA ASN A 84 8.77 -0.64 6.57
C ASN A 84 8.82 -1.77 5.52
N LYS A 85 7.75 -2.02 4.77
CA LYS A 85 7.75 -3.06 3.74
C LYS A 85 8.61 -2.65 2.54
N ARG A 86 9.47 -3.58 2.07
CA ARG A 86 10.36 -3.37 0.93
C ARG A 86 9.65 -3.04 -0.39
N ASN A 87 8.42 -3.51 -0.58
CA ASN A 87 7.62 -3.25 -1.77
C ASN A 87 6.76 -1.99 -1.68
N ASN A 88 6.98 -1.14 -0.68
CA ASN A 88 6.31 0.14 -0.61
C ASN A 88 6.77 1.05 -1.76
N VAL A 89 5.80 1.70 -2.39
CA VAL A 89 6.05 2.77 -3.34
C VAL A 89 6.20 4.07 -2.58
N PHE A 90 7.34 4.72 -2.76
CA PHE A 90 7.62 6.02 -2.15
C PHE A 90 7.32 7.15 -3.13
N TYR A 91 6.77 8.21 -2.60
CA TYR A 91 6.49 9.45 -3.31
C TYR A 91 7.24 10.61 -2.65
N VAL A 92 7.70 11.57 -3.44
CA VAL A 92 8.31 12.78 -2.89
C VAL A 92 7.22 13.84 -2.73
N VAL A 93 6.99 14.26 -1.49
CA VAL A 93 6.02 15.29 -1.13
C VAL A 93 6.71 16.31 -0.23
N GLU A 94 6.76 17.57 -0.66
CA GLU A 94 7.45 18.64 0.05
C GLU A 94 8.92 18.28 0.40
N GLY A 95 9.63 17.66 -0.56
CA GLY A 95 11.01 17.22 -0.40
C GLY A 95 11.25 15.99 0.46
N LYS A 96 10.18 15.38 1.03
CA LYS A 96 10.26 14.18 1.88
C LYS A 96 9.74 12.95 1.14
N LYS A 97 10.46 11.82 1.28
CA LYS A 97 9.97 10.51 0.82
C LYS A 97 8.91 10.01 1.79
N MET A 98 7.72 9.75 1.28
CA MET A 98 6.57 9.27 2.05
C MET A 98 5.87 8.14 1.30
N ILE A 99 5.31 7.16 2.01
CA ILE A 99 4.39 6.19 1.42
C ILE A 99 2.98 6.78 1.34
N LEU A 100 2.16 6.22 0.47
CA LEU A 100 0.82 6.75 0.21
C LEU A 100 -0.07 6.81 1.46
N TRP A 101 0.15 5.91 2.41
CA TRP A 101 -0.57 5.91 3.67
C TRP A 101 -0.22 7.15 4.53
N GLU A 102 1.07 7.47 4.67
CA GLU A 102 1.54 8.65 5.42
C GLU A 102 1.00 9.94 4.79
N ILE A 103 0.96 9.99 3.46
CA ILE A 103 0.35 11.12 2.73
C ILE A 103 -1.15 11.21 3.02
N SER A 104 -1.85 10.08 3.05
CA SER A 104 -3.26 9.99 3.41
C SER A 104 -3.55 10.59 4.79
N GLU A 105 -2.75 10.23 5.79
CA GLU A 105 -2.86 10.78 7.16
C GLU A 105 -2.51 12.27 7.20
N LYS A 106 -1.39 12.67 6.61
CA LYS A 106 -0.92 14.08 6.61
C LYS A 106 -1.96 15.04 6.05
N TYR A 107 -2.63 14.66 4.95
CA TYR A 107 -3.60 15.52 4.26
C TYR A 107 -5.06 15.22 4.61
N GLY A 108 -5.32 14.25 5.49
CA GLY A 108 -6.68 13.86 5.88
C GLY A 108 -7.53 13.32 4.73
N ILE A 109 -6.90 12.76 3.69
CA ILE A 109 -7.57 12.19 2.53
C ILE A 109 -7.62 10.67 2.69
N PRO A 110 -8.80 10.01 2.69
CA PRO A 110 -8.88 8.58 2.82
C PRO A 110 -7.98 7.83 1.83
N TYR A 111 -7.16 6.88 2.32
CA TYR A 111 -6.18 6.12 1.53
C TYR A 111 -6.74 5.57 0.21
N LYS A 112 -7.92 4.93 0.26
CA LYS A 112 -8.58 4.39 -0.93
C LYS A 112 -8.85 5.46 -1.98
N ARG A 113 -9.19 6.67 -1.55
CA ARG A 113 -9.46 7.80 -2.43
C ARG A 113 -8.19 8.35 -3.06
N LEU A 114 -7.15 8.53 -2.26
CA LEU A 114 -5.85 9.00 -2.73
C LEU A 114 -5.24 8.02 -3.75
N ARG A 115 -5.30 6.73 -3.43
CA ARG A 115 -4.88 5.65 -4.32
C ARG A 115 -5.65 5.65 -5.65
N ALA A 116 -6.98 5.81 -5.60
CA ALA A 116 -7.79 5.86 -6.81
C ALA A 116 -7.42 7.06 -7.71
N ARG A 117 -7.12 8.22 -7.14
CA ARG A 117 -6.68 9.39 -7.91
C ARG A 117 -5.39 9.12 -8.68
N ILE A 118 -4.44 8.46 -8.05
CA ILE A 118 -3.15 8.16 -8.65
C ILE A 118 -3.28 7.02 -9.68
N GLU A 119 -3.88 5.88 -9.28
CA GLU A 119 -3.93 4.69 -10.13
C GLU A 119 -4.97 4.76 -11.26
N LEU A 120 -6.15 5.37 -11.01
CA LEU A 120 -7.22 5.44 -12.01
C LEU A 120 -7.16 6.72 -12.85
N LEU A 121 -6.84 7.85 -12.20
CA LEU A 121 -6.86 9.15 -12.85
C LEU A 121 -5.47 9.58 -13.35
N GLY A 122 -4.43 8.76 -13.14
CA GLY A 122 -3.08 9.08 -13.54
C GLY A 122 -2.52 10.38 -12.95
N LYS A 123 -3.07 10.84 -11.80
CA LYS A 123 -2.66 12.09 -11.19
C LYS A 123 -1.32 11.96 -10.51
N THR A 124 -0.53 13.03 -10.55
CA THR A 124 0.62 13.14 -9.65
C THR A 124 0.15 13.15 -8.20
N VAL A 125 1.01 12.84 -7.26
CA VAL A 125 0.65 12.89 -5.84
C VAL A 125 0.26 14.30 -5.42
N GLY A 126 0.96 15.31 -5.91
CA GLY A 126 0.64 16.72 -5.66
C GLY A 126 -0.77 17.07 -6.12
N ASP A 127 -1.12 16.72 -7.36
CA ASP A 127 -2.47 16.94 -7.89
C ASP A 127 -3.52 16.16 -7.11
N ALA A 128 -3.22 14.90 -6.78
CA ALA A 128 -4.12 14.04 -6.04
C ALA A 128 -4.43 14.58 -4.64
N VAL A 129 -3.49 15.24 -4.00
CA VAL A 129 -3.65 15.93 -2.72
C VAL A 129 -4.43 17.24 -2.89
N SER A 130 -4.08 18.08 -3.89
CA SER A 130 -4.72 19.37 -4.13
C SER A 130 -6.21 19.26 -4.48
N MET A 131 -6.69 18.13 -4.99
CA MET A 131 -8.11 17.86 -5.26
C MET A 131 -9.02 17.92 -4.01
N GLY A 132 -8.45 18.06 -2.81
CA GLY A 132 -9.20 18.17 -1.56
C GLY A 132 -9.98 16.90 -1.19
N LYS A 133 -10.99 17.03 -0.29
CA LYS A 133 -11.75 15.88 0.21
C LYS A 133 -12.80 15.34 -0.77
N ASN A 134 -13.23 16.13 -1.74
CA ASN A 134 -14.30 15.76 -2.68
C ASN A 134 -13.71 15.16 -3.96
N THR A 135 -13.98 13.89 -4.21
CA THR A 135 -13.69 13.23 -5.50
C THR A 135 -15.00 12.99 -6.22
N PRO A 136 -15.10 13.32 -7.50
CA PRO A 136 -16.23 12.88 -8.30
C PRO A 136 -16.33 11.34 -8.24
N ARG A 137 -17.53 10.83 -7.98
CA ARG A 137 -17.78 9.40 -8.13
C ARG A 137 -17.95 9.11 -9.61
N TYR A 138 -17.04 8.40 -10.20
CA TYR A 138 -17.10 8.02 -11.61
C TYR A 138 -17.82 6.68 -11.84
N TYR A 139 -18.04 5.89 -10.79
CA TYR A 139 -18.84 4.67 -10.82
C TYR A 139 -19.47 4.38 -9.47
N TYR A 140 -20.57 3.64 -9.49
CA TYR A 140 -21.26 3.18 -8.29
C TYR A 140 -21.85 1.78 -8.50
N LEU A 141 -22.10 1.05 -7.40
CA LEU A 141 -22.78 -0.24 -7.44
C LEU A 141 -24.30 0.00 -7.45
N ASP A 142 -24.95 -0.35 -8.53
CA ASP A 142 -26.42 -0.47 -8.60
C ASP A 142 -26.80 -1.75 -7.84
N LYS A 143 -27.32 -1.57 -6.62
CA LYS A 143 -27.67 -2.68 -5.73
C LYS A 143 -28.81 -3.56 -6.28
N LYS A 144 -29.73 -2.99 -7.07
CA LYS A 144 -30.86 -3.71 -7.66
C LYS A 144 -30.39 -4.64 -8.78
N ARG A 145 -29.52 -4.13 -9.64
CA ARG A 145 -28.96 -4.88 -10.78
C ARG A 145 -27.70 -5.64 -10.43
N LYS A 146 -27.13 -5.44 -9.25
CA LYS A 146 -25.84 -6.00 -8.78
C LYS A 146 -24.68 -5.73 -9.77
N LYS A 147 -24.71 -4.56 -10.42
CA LYS A 147 -23.71 -4.14 -11.42
C LYS A 147 -23.09 -2.81 -11.07
N PHE A 148 -21.83 -2.64 -11.47
CA PHE A 148 -21.14 -1.36 -11.39
C PHE A 148 -21.51 -0.50 -12.58
N VAL A 149 -22.07 0.68 -12.33
CA VAL A 149 -22.48 1.67 -13.35
C VAL A 149 -21.43 2.75 -13.42
N VAL A 150 -20.92 3.02 -14.62
CA VAL A 150 -19.94 4.08 -14.85
C VAL A 150 -20.64 5.32 -15.42
N GLU A 151 -20.52 6.44 -14.69
CA GLU A 151 -20.97 7.75 -15.12
C GLU A 151 -19.88 8.79 -14.81
N VAL A 152 -19.37 9.45 -15.84
CA VAL A 152 -18.37 10.51 -15.71
C VAL A 152 -19.03 11.83 -16.06
N THR A 153 -19.00 12.80 -15.13
CA THR A 153 -19.48 14.15 -15.40
C THR A 153 -18.30 15.08 -15.63
N LYS A 154 -18.27 15.75 -16.78
CA LYS A 154 -17.27 16.78 -17.09
C LYS A 154 -17.92 17.95 -17.81
N PHE A 155 -17.60 19.17 -17.38
CA PHE A 155 -18.21 20.41 -17.92
C PHE A 155 -19.75 20.37 -17.96
N GLY A 156 -20.38 19.81 -16.93
CA GLY A 156 -21.84 19.69 -16.84
C GLY A 156 -22.46 18.58 -17.70
N LYS A 157 -21.70 17.91 -18.55
CA LYS A 157 -22.18 16.78 -19.38
C LYS A 157 -21.86 15.46 -18.71
N LYS A 158 -22.88 14.59 -18.58
CA LYS A 158 -22.75 13.21 -18.12
C LYS A 158 -22.40 12.31 -19.31
N ILE A 159 -21.40 11.46 -19.10
CA ILE A 159 -20.97 10.43 -20.03
C ILE A 159 -21.21 9.10 -19.38
N TYR A 160 -22.03 8.30 -20.02
CA TYR A 160 -22.28 6.94 -19.59
C TYR A 160 -21.19 5.99 -20.13
N GLY A 161 -20.50 5.31 -19.23
CA GLY A 161 -19.40 4.41 -19.55
C GLY A 161 -19.76 2.92 -19.55
N GLY A 162 -21.04 2.60 -19.31
CA GLY A 162 -21.54 1.23 -19.32
C GLY A 162 -21.82 0.65 -17.93
N MET A 163 -22.25 -0.63 -17.94
CA MET A 163 -22.50 -1.43 -16.73
C MET A 163 -21.62 -2.68 -16.75
N PHE A 164 -21.02 -2.99 -15.62
CA PHE A 164 -20.03 -4.06 -15.46
C PHE A 164 -20.38 -4.99 -14.29
N ASN A 165 -20.09 -6.27 -14.43
CA ASN A 165 -20.29 -7.25 -13.36
C ASN A 165 -19.18 -7.14 -12.28
N ARG A 166 -17.97 -6.71 -12.68
CA ARG A 166 -16.81 -6.60 -11.79
C ARG A 166 -16.38 -5.15 -11.68
N GLU A 167 -15.99 -4.74 -10.48
CA GLU A 167 -15.47 -3.39 -10.21
C GLU A 167 -14.23 -3.06 -11.05
N ILE A 168 -13.38 -4.04 -11.32
CA ILE A 168 -12.15 -3.86 -12.10
C ILE A 168 -12.45 -3.41 -13.54
N ASP A 169 -13.51 -3.92 -14.14
CA ASP A 169 -13.91 -3.57 -15.51
C ASP A 169 -14.53 -2.15 -15.56
N ALA A 170 -15.32 -1.79 -14.55
CA ALA A 170 -15.81 -0.43 -14.38
C ALA A 170 -14.65 0.58 -14.22
N ARG A 171 -13.62 0.24 -13.45
CA ARG A 171 -12.42 1.07 -13.29
C ARG A 171 -11.66 1.26 -14.60
N LYS A 172 -11.54 0.22 -15.41
CA LYS A 172 -10.92 0.31 -16.75
C LYS A 172 -11.69 1.28 -17.65
N SER A 173 -13.02 1.14 -17.72
CA SER A 173 -13.87 2.03 -18.50
C SER A 173 -13.75 3.50 -18.04
N VAL A 174 -13.71 3.77 -16.72
CA VAL A 174 -13.46 5.12 -16.21
C VAL A 174 -12.13 5.67 -16.74
N LYS A 175 -11.07 4.87 -16.68
CA LYS A 175 -9.75 5.28 -17.16
C LYS A 175 -9.77 5.61 -18.65
N GLU A 176 -10.35 4.75 -19.49
CA GLU A 176 -10.46 4.97 -20.94
C GLU A 176 -11.23 6.26 -21.28
N ILE A 177 -12.33 6.53 -20.57
CA ILE A 177 -13.09 7.77 -20.74
C ILE A 177 -12.23 8.96 -20.38
N ILE A 178 -11.52 8.93 -19.24
CA ILE A 178 -10.69 10.03 -18.79
C ILE A 178 -9.52 10.26 -19.74
N ASP A 179 -8.86 9.20 -20.21
CA ASP A 179 -7.72 9.28 -21.14
C ASP A 179 -8.16 9.92 -22.49
N LYS A 180 -9.31 9.52 -23.03
CA LYS A 180 -9.89 10.17 -24.22
C LYS A 180 -10.14 11.67 -24.00
N PHE A 181 -10.58 12.08 -22.80
CA PHE A 181 -10.78 13.50 -22.50
C PHE A 181 -9.48 14.27 -22.32
N LEU A 182 -8.43 13.64 -21.75
CA LEU A 182 -7.13 14.26 -21.59
C LEU A 182 -6.42 14.46 -22.93
N LEU A 183 -6.54 13.49 -23.85
CA LEU A 183 -5.98 13.58 -25.19
C LEU A 183 -6.71 14.60 -26.07
N GLY A 184 -8.03 14.72 -25.94
CA GLY A 184 -8.83 15.71 -26.67
C GLY A 184 -8.61 17.16 -26.24
N SER A 185 -8.09 17.42 -25.03
CA SER A 185 -7.74 18.79 -24.58
C SER A 185 -6.37 19.24 -25.11
N LYS A 186 -5.43 18.33 -25.33
CA LYS A 186 -4.09 18.70 -25.87
C LYS A 186 -4.11 19.10 -27.35
N GLN A 187 -5.11 18.65 -28.12
CA GLN A 187 -5.25 19.06 -29.53
C GLN A 187 -5.88 20.45 -29.73
N LYS A 188 -6.58 20.99 -28.75
CA LYS A 188 -7.17 22.33 -28.86
C LYS A 188 -6.20 23.49 -28.53
N ASP A 189 -5.19 23.21 -27.73
CA ASP A 189 -4.21 24.23 -27.35
C ASP A 189 -3.10 24.44 -28.42
N SER A 190 -2.96 23.50 -29.38
CA SER A 190 -2.00 23.61 -30.47
C SER A 190 -2.50 24.39 -31.70
N VAL A 191 -3.80 24.72 -31.75
CA VAL A 191 -4.41 25.45 -32.91
C VAL A 191 -4.54 26.95 -32.65
N ASN A 192 -4.44 27.41 -31.40
CA ASN A 192 -4.61 28.84 -31.06
C ASN A 192 -3.29 29.61 -30.91
N ASN A 193 -2.14 29.02 -31.25
CA ASN A 193 -0.85 29.72 -31.24
C ASN A 193 -0.25 29.97 -32.65
N SER A 194 -1.11 30.01 -33.67
CA SER A 194 -0.70 30.36 -35.04
C SER A 194 -1.69 31.37 -35.62
N ASN A 195 -1.67 32.59 -35.08
CA ASN A 195 -2.09 33.81 -35.74
C ASN A 195 -1.42 35.00 -35.08
#